data_3c2f94968169ce27d91d33b2e0c53bbd
#
_entry.id   3c2f94968169ce27d91d33b2e0c53bbd
#
_cell.length_a   1.000
_cell.length_b   1.000
_cell.length_c   1.000
_cell.angle_alpha   90.00
_cell.angle_beta   90.00
_cell.angle_gamma   90.00
#
_symmetry.space_group_name_H-M   'P 1'
#
loop_
_entity.id
_entity.type
_entity.pdbx_description
1 polymer ?
#
loop_
_entity_poly.entity_id
_entity_poly.type
_entity_poly.pdbx_seq_one_letter_code
_entity_poly.pdbx_strand_id
1 'polypeptide(L)'
;AATAIASGVGSLFGSGKLKELEHHIEQLHQEITKRDKATDELKIQIQQIQEQHSRQIRNLQRIHNQELEGKDKEISRLSTLLEKAHKWFPMFKEMLRMEKLCAVIGFTKDMIENLLTKKESIQCSGKIYSEEHRWKFDIKNDIFRVEKHPMDSGKLMLTINRQPIVQWFKEQWEKLQQNLRNSVQREQKSRGFRI
;
A
#
# COMPACT_ATOMS: atom_id res chain seq x y z
N ALA A 1 5.33 70.66 -67.84
CA ALA A 1 4.26 71.02 -66.88
C ALA A 1 3.43 69.80 -66.38
N ALA A 2 3.33 68.67 -67.14
CA ALA A 2 2.55 67.50 -66.77
C ALA A 2 3.24 66.60 -65.70
N THR A 3 4.56 66.60 -65.65
CA THR A 3 5.34 65.79 -64.71
C THR A 3 5.34 66.31 -63.25
N ALA A 4 5.16 67.61 -63.07
CA ALA A 4 5.12 68.26 -61.74
C ALA A 4 3.77 68.02 -61.02
N ILE A 5 2.67 67.85 -61.76
CA ILE A 5 1.35 67.60 -61.19
C ILE A 5 1.22 66.15 -60.71
N ALA A 6 1.82 65.20 -61.45
CA ALA A 6 1.79 63.79 -61.05
C ALA A 6 2.58 63.51 -59.77
N SER A 7 3.70 64.20 -59.54
CA SER A 7 4.48 64.07 -58.32
C SER A 7 3.82 64.72 -57.07
N GLY A 8 3.05 65.77 -57.26
CA GLY A 8 2.33 66.47 -56.19
C GLY A 8 1.11 65.71 -55.67
N VAL A 9 0.38 65.07 -56.57
CA VAL A 9 -0.83 64.29 -56.22
C VAL A 9 -0.42 62.96 -55.50
N GLY A 10 0.63 62.30 -55.96
CA GLY A 10 1.17 61.12 -55.33
C GLY A 10 1.69 61.36 -53.87
N SER A 11 2.27 62.51 -53.59
CA SER A 11 2.76 62.94 -52.32
C SER A 11 1.63 63.25 -51.30
N LEU A 12 0.50 63.83 -51.79
CA LEU A 12 -0.63 64.16 -50.91
C LEU A 12 -1.45 62.93 -50.43
N PHE A 13 -1.64 61.94 -51.29
CA PHE A 13 -2.34 60.73 -50.98
C PHE A 13 -1.45 59.69 -50.19
N GLY A 14 -0.15 59.77 -50.40
CA GLY A 14 0.83 58.96 -49.65
C GLY A 14 1.09 59.44 -48.21
N SER A 15 1.08 60.77 -47.97
CA SER A 15 1.43 61.33 -46.65
C SER A 15 0.38 61.05 -45.58
N GLY A 16 -0.90 60.94 -45.92
CA GLY A 16 -1.96 60.58 -44.98
C GLY A 16 -1.81 59.14 -44.47
N LYS A 17 -1.64 58.21 -45.40
CA LYS A 17 -1.40 56.77 -45.02
C LYS A 17 -0.11 56.59 -44.33
N LEU A 18 0.93 57.31 -44.58
CA LEU A 18 2.21 57.27 -43.96
C LEU A 18 2.09 57.69 -42.46
N LYS A 19 1.37 58.77 -42.20
CA LYS A 19 1.08 59.25 -40.85
C LYS A 19 0.20 58.26 -40.04
N GLU A 20 -0.78 57.65 -40.70
CA GLU A 20 -1.58 56.58 -40.03
C GLU A 20 -0.74 55.36 -39.66
N LEU A 21 0.16 54.93 -40.53
CA LEU A 21 1.08 53.86 -40.27
C LEU A 21 2.09 54.23 -39.16
N GLU A 22 2.65 55.39 -39.14
CA GLU A 22 3.53 55.91 -38.10
C GLU A 22 2.82 55.92 -36.74
N HIS A 23 1.57 56.42 -36.71
CA HIS A 23 0.78 56.41 -35.50
C HIS A 23 0.49 54.97 -35.00
N HIS A 24 0.18 54.06 -35.91
CA HIS A 24 -0.05 52.65 -35.57
C HIS A 24 1.22 51.97 -35.08
N ILE A 25 2.37 52.21 -35.66
CA ILE A 25 3.68 51.76 -35.19
C ILE A 25 3.96 52.26 -33.78
N GLU A 26 3.70 53.54 -33.51
CA GLU A 26 3.88 54.11 -32.17
C GLU A 26 2.97 53.44 -31.12
N GLN A 27 1.70 53.17 -31.46
CA GLN A 27 0.78 52.43 -30.59
C GLN A 27 1.28 51.01 -30.29
N LEU A 28 1.75 50.30 -31.34
CA LEU A 28 2.31 48.97 -31.16
C LEU A 28 3.58 48.96 -30.28
N HIS A 29 4.45 49.93 -30.45
CA HIS A 29 5.64 50.09 -29.60
C HIS A 29 5.27 50.34 -28.15
N GLN A 30 4.26 51.18 -27.89
CA GLN A 30 3.78 51.39 -26.50
C GLN A 30 3.15 50.14 -25.92
N GLU A 31 2.43 49.36 -26.71
CA GLU A 31 1.84 48.11 -26.25
C GLU A 31 2.91 47.04 -25.99
N ILE A 32 3.91 46.91 -26.86
CA ILE A 32 5.08 46.04 -26.64
C ILE A 32 5.78 46.42 -25.34
N THR A 33 6.08 47.71 -25.14
CA THR A 33 6.74 48.18 -23.91
C THR A 33 5.94 47.84 -22.64
N LYS A 34 4.61 47.94 -22.68
CA LYS A 34 3.73 47.54 -21.55
C LYS A 34 3.77 46.03 -21.30
N ARG A 35 3.72 45.25 -22.38
CA ARG A 35 3.80 43.78 -22.26
C ARG A 35 5.17 43.30 -21.74
N ASP A 36 6.25 43.95 -22.21
CA ASP A 36 7.61 43.63 -21.71
C ASP A 36 7.73 43.89 -20.21
N LYS A 37 7.23 45.04 -19.73
CA LYS A 37 7.20 45.35 -18.29
C LYS A 37 6.40 44.32 -17.52
N ALA A 38 5.18 43.97 -17.96
CA ALA A 38 4.36 42.94 -17.30
C ALA A 38 5.02 41.57 -17.32
N THR A 39 5.72 41.22 -18.39
CA THR A 39 6.48 39.96 -18.50
C THR A 39 7.64 39.92 -17.47
N ASP A 40 8.36 41.01 -17.31
CA ASP A 40 9.46 41.11 -16.36
C ASP A 40 8.96 41.06 -14.91
N GLU A 41 7.85 41.74 -14.61
CA GLU A 41 7.18 41.61 -13.31
C GLU A 41 6.76 40.18 -13.00
N LEU A 42 6.16 39.47 -13.98
CA LEU A 42 5.80 38.06 -13.82
C LEU A 42 7.01 37.13 -13.60
N LYS A 43 8.13 37.40 -14.31
CA LYS A 43 9.37 36.64 -14.10
C LYS A 43 9.88 36.78 -12.67
N ILE A 44 9.85 38.00 -12.12
CA ILE A 44 10.26 38.28 -10.73
C ILE A 44 9.35 37.54 -9.75
N GLN A 45 8.03 37.58 -9.98
CA GLN A 45 7.07 36.84 -9.14
C GLN A 45 7.29 35.33 -9.18
N ILE A 46 7.50 34.75 -10.37
CA ILE A 46 7.81 33.34 -10.54
C ILE A 46 9.08 32.96 -9.75
N GLN A 47 10.12 33.76 -9.87
CA GLN A 47 11.36 33.50 -9.14
C GLN A 47 11.16 33.54 -7.61
N GLN A 48 10.41 34.52 -7.11
CA GLN A 48 10.07 34.62 -5.68
C GLN A 48 9.28 33.40 -5.18
N ILE A 49 8.28 32.97 -5.96
CA ILE A 49 7.47 31.77 -5.63
C ILE A 49 8.35 30.51 -5.63
N GLN A 50 9.23 30.36 -6.63
CA GLN A 50 10.16 29.22 -6.68
C GLN A 50 11.12 29.18 -5.48
N GLU A 51 11.64 30.32 -5.07
CA GLU A 51 12.49 30.42 -3.87
C GLU A 51 11.71 30.08 -2.61
N GLN A 52 10.49 30.58 -2.45
CA GLN A 52 9.63 30.26 -1.30
C GLN A 52 9.33 28.76 -1.23
N HIS A 53 8.91 28.15 -2.34
CA HIS A 53 8.66 26.72 -2.43
C HIS A 53 9.92 25.90 -2.09
N SER A 54 11.06 26.30 -2.61
CA SER A 54 12.34 25.63 -2.33
C SER A 54 12.70 25.68 -0.85
N ARG A 55 12.43 26.82 -0.17
CA ARG A 55 12.62 26.95 1.29
C ARG A 55 11.65 26.08 2.06
N GLN A 56 10.38 26.04 1.66
CA GLN A 56 9.35 25.18 2.29
C GLN A 56 9.71 23.70 2.15
N ILE A 57 10.07 23.25 0.95
CA ILE A 57 10.46 21.83 0.72
C ILE A 57 11.67 21.45 1.60
N ARG A 58 12.71 22.28 1.64
CA ARG A 58 13.87 22.01 2.52
C ARG A 58 13.48 21.94 4.00
N ASN A 59 12.60 22.82 4.45
CA ASN A 59 12.15 22.80 5.84
C ASN A 59 11.32 21.53 6.15
N LEU A 60 10.41 21.15 5.28
CA LEU A 60 9.62 19.93 5.43
C LEU A 60 10.50 18.67 5.42
N GLN A 61 11.48 18.61 4.52
CA GLN A 61 12.46 17.52 4.49
C GLN A 61 13.25 17.42 5.80
N ARG A 62 13.69 18.55 6.34
CA ARG A 62 14.42 18.58 7.62
C ARG A 62 13.55 18.07 8.77
N ILE A 63 12.31 18.53 8.87
CA ILE A 63 11.36 18.07 9.90
C ILE A 63 11.11 16.58 9.77
N HIS A 64 10.82 16.11 8.55
CA HIS A 64 10.56 14.70 8.28
C HIS A 64 11.75 13.81 8.64
N ASN A 65 12.96 14.22 8.30
CA ASN A 65 14.17 13.47 8.67
C ASN A 65 14.36 13.40 10.20
N GLN A 66 14.08 14.49 10.91
CA GLN A 66 14.13 14.50 12.38
C GLN A 66 13.09 13.55 13.00
N GLU A 67 11.88 13.51 12.44
CA GLU A 67 10.83 12.57 12.88
C GLU A 67 11.22 11.11 12.60
N LEU A 68 11.80 10.82 11.43
CA LEU A 68 12.30 9.49 11.10
C LEU A 68 13.42 9.05 12.06
N GLU A 69 14.40 9.89 12.30
CA GLU A 69 15.47 9.60 13.26
C GLU A 69 14.93 9.34 14.67
N GLY A 70 13.92 10.10 15.10
CA GLY A 70 13.24 9.89 16.38
C GLY A 70 12.55 8.52 16.44
N LYS A 71 11.83 8.14 15.38
CA LYS A 71 11.17 6.84 15.26
C LYS A 71 12.17 5.69 15.22
N ASP A 72 13.26 5.83 14.49
CA ASP A 72 14.31 4.80 14.40
C ASP A 72 14.99 4.55 15.76
N LYS A 73 15.25 5.61 16.54
CA LYS A 73 15.75 5.48 17.91
C LYS A 73 14.76 4.72 18.81
N GLU A 74 13.46 5.02 18.71
CA GLU A 74 12.45 4.34 19.51
C GLU A 74 12.28 2.88 19.08
N ILE A 75 12.28 2.58 17.77
CA ILE A 75 12.28 1.22 17.24
C ILE A 75 13.48 0.43 17.77
N SER A 76 14.67 1.00 17.74
CA SER A 76 15.89 0.36 18.24
C SER A 76 15.80 0.06 19.75
N ARG A 77 15.28 1.03 20.53
CA ARG A 77 15.03 0.85 21.96
C ARG A 77 14.04 -0.27 22.25
N LEU A 78 12.88 -0.25 21.55
CA LEU A 78 11.84 -1.27 21.71
C LEU A 78 12.34 -2.66 21.28
N SER A 79 13.10 -2.75 20.19
CA SER A 79 13.72 -4.00 19.75
C SER A 79 14.66 -4.58 20.80
N THR A 80 15.49 -3.74 21.41
CA THR A 80 16.39 -4.15 22.51
C THR A 80 15.61 -4.64 23.73
N LEU A 81 14.51 -3.97 24.10
CA LEU A 81 13.65 -4.41 25.21
C LEU A 81 12.97 -5.73 24.89
N LEU A 82 12.50 -5.91 23.65
CA LEU A 82 11.88 -7.15 23.20
C LEU A 82 12.88 -8.32 23.23
N GLU A 83 14.11 -8.11 22.78
CA GLU A 83 15.18 -9.12 22.88
C GLU A 83 15.46 -9.53 24.32
N LYS A 84 15.54 -8.56 25.25
CA LYS A 84 15.66 -8.85 26.68
C LYS A 84 14.47 -9.67 27.21
N ALA A 85 13.25 -9.27 26.84
CA ALA A 85 12.04 -10.00 27.23
C ALA A 85 12.06 -11.45 26.71
N HIS A 86 12.46 -11.66 25.44
CA HIS A 86 12.60 -13.01 24.88
C HIS A 86 13.67 -13.85 25.60
N LYS A 87 14.77 -13.22 26.05
CA LYS A 87 15.82 -13.90 26.81
C LYS A 87 15.35 -14.30 28.21
N TRP A 88 14.61 -13.41 28.88
CA TRP A 88 14.12 -13.69 30.25
C TRP A 88 12.88 -14.58 30.27
N PHE A 89 12.06 -14.52 29.23
CA PHE A 89 10.81 -15.28 29.12
C PHE A 89 10.75 -16.02 27.77
N PRO A 90 11.47 -17.15 27.62
CA PRO A 90 11.49 -17.91 26.35
C PRO A 90 10.10 -18.32 25.88
N MET A 91 9.18 -18.61 26.81
CA MET A 91 7.79 -18.96 26.52
C MET A 91 7.02 -17.81 25.83
N PHE A 92 7.43 -16.56 26.04
CA PHE A 92 6.79 -15.40 25.42
C PHE A 92 6.91 -15.45 23.88
N LYS A 93 8.07 -15.84 23.37
CA LYS A 93 8.28 -16.03 21.92
C LYS A 93 7.34 -17.10 21.35
N GLU A 94 7.16 -18.20 22.08
CA GLU A 94 6.25 -19.28 21.70
C GLU A 94 4.78 -18.83 21.75
N MET A 95 4.39 -18.04 22.73
CA MET A 95 3.04 -17.47 22.79
C MET A 95 2.77 -16.56 21.58
N LEU A 96 3.70 -15.68 21.19
CA LEU A 96 3.57 -14.85 19.99
C LEU A 96 3.50 -15.68 18.71
N ARG A 97 4.28 -16.76 18.61
CA ARG A 97 4.21 -17.69 17.48
C ARG A 97 2.84 -18.34 17.39
N MET A 98 2.31 -18.77 18.53
CA MET A 98 1.00 -19.42 18.61
C MET A 98 -0.14 -18.43 18.33
N GLU A 99 -0.03 -17.21 18.83
CA GLU A 99 -0.98 -16.11 18.50
C GLU A 99 -1.08 -15.88 16.99
N LYS A 100 0.06 -15.77 16.30
CA LYS A 100 0.11 -15.63 14.85
C LYS A 100 -0.54 -16.81 14.15
N LEU A 101 -0.24 -18.04 14.58
CA LEU A 101 -0.84 -19.25 14.01
C LEU A 101 -2.36 -19.23 14.17
N CYS A 102 -2.87 -18.94 15.35
CA CYS A 102 -4.30 -18.85 15.62
C CYS A 102 -4.99 -17.77 14.78
N ALA A 103 -4.34 -16.60 14.61
CA ALA A 103 -4.84 -15.53 13.77
C ALA A 103 -4.91 -15.94 12.28
N VAL A 104 -3.88 -16.61 11.75
CA VAL A 104 -3.86 -17.14 10.37
C VAL A 104 -4.95 -18.18 10.15
N ILE A 105 -5.19 -19.06 11.12
CA ILE A 105 -6.27 -20.04 11.08
C ILE A 105 -7.65 -19.39 11.01
N GLY A 106 -7.80 -18.17 11.55
CA GLY A 106 -9.04 -17.39 11.50
C GLY A 106 -9.72 -17.22 12.84
N PHE A 107 -9.03 -17.43 13.96
CA PHE A 107 -9.58 -17.21 15.30
C PHE A 107 -9.69 -15.71 15.63
N THR A 108 -10.72 -15.34 16.38
CA THR A 108 -10.90 -13.99 16.92
C THR A 108 -9.91 -13.70 18.06
N LYS A 109 -9.72 -12.44 18.38
CA LYS A 109 -8.85 -12.02 19.50
C LYS A 109 -9.27 -12.65 20.81
N ASP A 110 -10.57 -12.70 21.10
CA ASP A 110 -11.13 -13.30 22.32
C ASP A 110 -10.86 -14.81 22.40
N MET A 111 -10.98 -15.51 21.26
CA MET A 111 -10.64 -16.94 21.18
C MET A 111 -9.16 -17.17 21.46
N ILE A 112 -8.29 -16.33 20.90
CA ILE A 112 -6.84 -16.40 21.08
C ILE A 112 -6.47 -16.12 22.54
N GLU A 113 -7.08 -15.12 23.16
CA GLU A 113 -6.88 -14.79 24.56
C GLU A 113 -7.30 -15.95 25.49
N ASN A 114 -8.47 -16.55 25.24
CA ASN A 114 -8.92 -17.71 26.00
C ASN A 114 -7.95 -18.88 25.89
N LEU A 115 -7.45 -19.19 24.69
CA LEU A 115 -6.48 -20.27 24.46
C LEU A 115 -5.12 -20.03 25.11
N LEU A 116 -4.56 -18.83 24.96
CA LEU A 116 -3.17 -18.54 25.35
C LEU A 116 -3.04 -18.04 26.79
N THR A 117 -3.95 -17.16 27.22
CA THR A 117 -3.86 -16.50 28.51
C THR A 117 -4.61 -17.28 29.59
N LYS A 118 -5.87 -17.64 29.32
CA LYS A 118 -6.69 -18.41 30.28
C LYS A 118 -6.43 -19.90 30.22
N LYS A 119 -5.76 -20.40 29.16
CA LYS A 119 -5.48 -21.82 28.91
C LYS A 119 -6.76 -22.67 28.85
N GLU A 120 -7.85 -22.06 28.39
CA GLU A 120 -9.14 -22.70 28.23
C GLU A 120 -9.23 -23.34 26.84
N SER A 121 -10.02 -24.41 26.74
CA SER A 121 -10.41 -24.95 25.43
C SER A 121 -11.50 -24.09 24.83
N ILE A 122 -11.43 -23.89 23.53
CA ILE A 122 -12.51 -23.27 22.76
C ILE A 122 -13.19 -24.30 21.88
N GLN A 123 -14.49 -24.17 21.75
CA GLN A 123 -15.30 -25.01 20.87
C GLN A 123 -15.92 -24.11 19.80
N CYS A 124 -15.71 -24.44 18.52
CA CYS A 124 -16.22 -23.62 17.45
C CYS A 124 -16.59 -24.43 16.20
N SER A 125 -17.40 -23.82 15.38
CA SER A 125 -17.82 -24.32 14.06
C SER A 125 -17.58 -23.24 13.00
N GLY A 126 -17.34 -23.64 11.78
CA GLY A 126 -17.10 -22.70 10.68
C GLY A 126 -16.01 -23.17 9.73
N LYS A 127 -15.18 -22.24 9.27
CA LYS A 127 -14.06 -22.53 8.37
C LYS A 127 -12.75 -22.06 8.96
N ILE A 128 -11.76 -22.95 8.97
CA ILE A 128 -10.39 -22.66 9.37
C ILE A 128 -9.45 -22.73 8.17
N TYR A 129 -8.47 -21.83 8.13
CA TYR A 129 -7.54 -21.72 7.00
C TYR A 129 -6.22 -22.45 7.29
N SER A 130 -5.76 -23.23 6.32
CA SER A 130 -4.41 -23.81 6.32
C SER A 130 -3.52 -23.04 5.37
N GLU A 131 -2.46 -22.43 5.90
CA GLU A 131 -1.47 -21.70 5.09
C GLU A 131 -0.67 -22.66 4.18
N GLU A 132 -0.32 -23.85 4.68
CA GLU A 132 0.43 -24.88 3.95
C GLU A 132 -0.33 -25.36 2.70
N HIS A 133 -1.63 -25.64 2.86
CA HIS A 133 -2.47 -26.14 1.76
C HIS A 133 -3.20 -25.03 1.00
N ARG A 134 -3.12 -23.77 1.48
CA ARG A 134 -3.84 -22.59 0.94
C ARG A 134 -5.33 -22.83 0.77
N TRP A 135 -5.92 -23.57 1.72
CA TRP A 135 -7.30 -24.04 1.67
C TRP A 135 -8.04 -23.80 2.97
N LYS A 136 -9.37 -23.64 2.88
CA LYS A 136 -10.27 -23.53 4.04
C LYS A 136 -10.99 -24.85 4.26
N PHE A 137 -10.89 -25.38 5.47
CA PHE A 137 -11.53 -26.61 5.90
C PHE A 137 -12.72 -26.29 6.80
N ASP A 138 -13.82 -27.04 6.61
CA ASP A 138 -15.00 -26.93 7.45
C ASP A 138 -14.78 -27.69 8.78
N ILE A 139 -15.16 -27.04 9.88
CA ILE A 139 -15.15 -27.60 11.22
C ILE A 139 -16.56 -27.55 11.80
N LYS A 140 -16.90 -28.55 12.61
CA LYS A 140 -18.23 -28.68 13.20
C LYS A 140 -18.09 -29.05 14.67
N ASN A 141 -18.26 -28.04 15.52
CA ASN A 141 -18.25 -28.22 16.96
C ASN A 141 -16.93 -28.80 17.50
N ASP A 142 -15.84 -28.49 16.82
CA ASP A 142 -14.51 -29.01 17.15
C ASP A 142 -13.89 -28.23 18.32
N ILE A 143 -13.13 -28.96 19.15
CA ILE A 143 -12.51 -28.43 20.36
C ILE A 143 -11.04 -28.14 20.09
N PHE A 144 -10.62 -26.91 20.35
CA PHE A 144 -9.24 -26.45 20.22
C PHE A 144 -8.61 -26.22 21.59
N ARG A 145 -7.33 -26.58 21.70
CA ARG A 145 -6.50 -26.33 22.89
C ARG A 145 -5.08 -25.98 22.48
N VAL A 146 -4.41 -25.21 23.32
CA VAL A 146 -2.97 -24.99 23.24
C VAL A 146 -2.31 -25.79 24.34
N GLU A 147 -1.45 -26.71 23.97
CA GLU A 147 -0.77 -27.63 24.85
C GLU A 147 0.76 -27.51 24.69
N LYS A 148 1.52 -28.00 25.66
CA LYS A 148 2.97 -28.15 25.50
C LYS A 148 3.28 -29.25 24.50
N HIS A 149 4.29 -29.01 23.65
CA HIS A 149 4.73 -30.02 22.71
C HIS A 149 5.31 -31.23 23.45
N PRO A 150 4.92 -32.48 23.16
CA PRO A 150 5.31 -33.66 23.93
C PRO A 150 6.81 -33.93 23.94
N MET A 151 7.51 -33.55 22.84
CA MET A 151 8.96 -33.79 22.69
C MET A 151 9.82 -32.55 23.03
N ASP A 152 9.21 -31.38 23.23
CA ASP A 152 9.91 -30.12 23.47
C ASP A 152 9.07 -29.23 24.40
N SER A 153 9.38 -29.29 25.67
CA SER A 153 8.64 -28.54 26.70
C SER A 153 8.72 -27.01 26.55
N GLY A 154 9.66 -26.53 25.75
CA GLY A 154 9.81 -25.11 25.39
C GLY A 154 8.87 -24.64 24.26
N LYS A 155 8.16 -25.56 23.61
CA LYS A 155 7.25 -25.27 22.52
C LYS A 155 5.79 -25.48 22.87
N LEU A 156 4.92 -24.68 22.22
CA LEU A 156 3.47 -24.83 22.28
C LEU A 156 2.96 -25.45 20.99
N MET A 157 1.87 -26.19 21.10
CA MET A 157 1.19 -26.86 20.00
C MET A 157 -0.31 -26.59 20.08
N LEU A 158 -0.90 -26.18 18.96
CA LEU A 158 -2.34 -26.09 18.82
C LEU A 158 -2.89 -27.47 18.44
N THR A 159 -3.88 -27.94 19.17
CA THR A 159 -4.59 -29.20 18.90
C THR A 159 -6.03 -28.93 18.56
N ILE A 160 -6.60 -29.80 17.72
CA ILE A 160 -8.02 -29.92 17.40
C ILE A 160 -8.45 -31.34 17.79
N ASN A 161 -9.44 -31.48 18.66
CA ASN A 161 -9.91 -32.78 19.18
C ASN A 161 -8.74 -33.66 19.68
N ARG A 162 -7.77 -33.09 20.37
CA ARG A 162 -6.53 -33.72 20.87
C ARG A 162 -5.51 -34.15 19.81
N GLN A 163 -5.73 -33.80 18.55
CA GLN A 163 -4.80 -34.05 17.46
C GLN A 163 -4.05 -32.76 17.12
N PRO A 164 -2.72 -32.77 16.82
CA PRO A 164 -1.99 -31.61 16.34
C PRO A 164 -2.65 -31.02 15.10
N ILE A 165 -2.85 -29.70 15.07
CA ILE A 165 -3.57 -29.03 13.97
C ILE A 165 -2.91 -29.26 12.61
N VAL A 166 -1.58 -29.33 12.56
CA VAL A 166 -0.81 -29.59 11.33
C VAL A 166 -1.13 -30.97 10.77
N GLN A 167 -1.16 -31.99 11.63
CA GLN A 167 -1.51 -33.36 11.24
C GLN A 167 -2.97 -33.44 10.81
N TRP A 168 -3.88 -32.79 11.52
CA TRP A 168 -5.30 -32.73 11.15
C TRP A 168 -5.48 -32.11 9.75
N PHE A 169 -4.82 -30.98 9.44
CA PHE A 169 -4.86 -30.38 8.12
C PHE A 169 -4.38 -31.31 7.01
N LYS A 170 -3.28 -32.03 7.26
CA LYS A 170 -2.74 -33.01 6.32
C LYS A 170 -3.75 -34.13 6.03
N GLU A 171 -4.36 -34.70 7.06
CA GLU A 171 -5.36 -35.75 6.89
C GLU A 171 -6.61 -35.27 6.16
N GLN A 172 -7.09 -34.05 6.45
CA GLN A 172 -8.24 -33.48 5.73
C GLN A 172 -7.90 -33.21 4.27
N TRP A 173 -6.68 -32.76 3.97
CA TRP A 173 -6.21 -32.54 2.63
C TRP A 173 -6.12 -33.85 1.83
N GLU A 174 -5.59 -34.91 2.40
CA GLU A 174 -5.52 -36.24 1.80
C GLU A 174 -6.92 -36.78 1.49
N LYS A 175 -7.87 -36.65 2.42
CA LYS A 175 -9.28 -37.02 2.21
C LYS A 175 -9.91 -36.23 1.06
N LEU A 176 -9.67 -34.92 0.99
CA LEU A 176 -10.17 -34.07 -0.09
C LEU A 176 -9.65 -34.54 -1.45
N GLN A 177 -8.33 -34.78 -1.55
CA GLN A 177 -7.72 -35.27 -2.78
C GLN A 177 -8.26 -36.64 -3.21
N GLN A 178 -8.44 -37.54 -2.27
CA GLN A 178 -9.00 -38.87 -2.57
C GLN A 178 -10.44 -38.79 -3.07
N ASN A 179 -11.25 -37.92 -2.47
CA ASN A 179 -12.62 -37.69 -2.92
C ASN A 179 -12.68 -37.12 -4.33
N LEU A 180 -11.78 -36.17 -4.65
CA LEU A 180 -11.67 -35.59 -6.00
C LEU A 180 -11.27 -36.68 -7.03
N ARG A 181 -10.30 -37.54 -6.72
CA ARG A 181 -9.89 -38.64 -7.61
C ARG A 181 -11.02 -39.60 -7.85
N ASN A 182 -11.76 -39.98 -6.81
CA ASN A 182 -12.89 -40.88 -6.90
C ASN A 182 -14.06 -40.30 -7.72
N SER A 183 -14.31 -38.98 -7.62
CA SER A 183 -15.35 -38.32 -8.42
C SER A 183 -14.99 -38.28 -9.90
N VAL A 184 -13.76 -37.98 -10.25
CA VAL A 184 -13.25 -37.98 -11.63
C VAL A 184 -13.35 -39.39 -12.25
N GLN A 185 -13.00 -40.44 -11.50
CA GLN A 185 -13.13 -41.83 -11.98
C GLN A 185 -14.57 -42.25 -12.21
N ARG A 186 -15.51 -41.81 -11.37
CA ARG A 186 -16.95 -42.07 -11.56
C ARG A 186 -17.49 -41.39 -12.81
N GLU A 187 -17.09 -40.13 -13.06
CA GLU A 187 -17.49 -39.42 -14.28
C GLU A 187 -16.92 -40.07 -15.55
N GLN A 188 -15.69 -40.54 -15.52
CA GLN A 188 -15.09 -41.25 -16.67
C GLN A 188 -15.84 -42.59 -16.95
N LYS A 189 -16.19 -43.35 -15.92
CA LYS A 189 -16.95 -44.58 -16.08
C LYS A 189 -18.38 -44.31 -16.61
N SER A 190 -19.02 -43.22 -16.19
CA SER A 190 -20.35 -42.85 -16.66
C SER A 190 -20.38 -42.38 -18.12
N ARG A 191 -19.30 -41.79 -18.61
CA ARG A 191 -19.14 -41.36 -20.01
C ARG A 191 -18.80 -42.53 -20.96
N GLY A 192 -18.14 -43.59 -20.46
CA GLY A 192 -17.80 -44.79 -21.24
C GLY A 192 -18.97 -45.77 -21.54
N PHE A 193 -20.16 -45.55 -20.98
CA PHE A 193 -21.35 -46.38 -21.16
C PHE A 193 -22.40 -45.80 -22.13
N ARG A 194 -22.00 -44.83 -22.98
CA ARG A 194 -22.82 -44.40 -24.13
C ARG A 194 -22.22 -44.94 -25.42
N ILE A 195 -22.50 -46.20 -25.75
CA ILE A 195 -22.44 -46.76 -27.09
C ILE A 195 -23.89 -47.21 -27.42
#